data_da4856b2065d3e02ff3f8677abf01cfa
#
_entry.id   da4856b2065d3e02ff3f8677abf01cfa
#
_cell.length_a   1.000
_cell.length_b   1.000
_cell.length_c   1.000
_cell.angle_alpha   90.00
_cell.angle_beta   90.00
_cell.angle_gamma   90.00
#
_symmetry.space_group_name_H-M   'P 1'
#
loop_
_entity.id
_entity.type
_entity.pdbx_description
1 polymer ?
#
loop_
_entity_poly.entity_id
_entity_poly.type
_entity_poly.pdbx_seq_one_letter_code
_entity_poly.pdbx_strand_id
1 'polypeptide(L)'
;ISHHEEHNYPGDWDLEQKIRHYIRWNALVTVIKANKLEELGGHISTYSSAATLYEVGFNHFFRGSDDKPCDMVYFQGHSSPGIYARSFLEGRLSEEKLNNFRREISGKGLSSYPHPWLMPDYWQFPTVSMGLGPIMGLYQAHIMKYLEQRGLLKHDPNRKIWVYCGDGEMDEPESL
;
A
#
# COMPACT_ATOMS: atom_id res chain seq x y z
N ILE A 1 -3.74 27.65 5.86
CA ILE A 1 -2.71 27.93 6.88
C ILE A 1 -1.73 28.90 6.22
N SER A 2 -1.40 29.99 6.91
CA SER A 2 -0.40 30.94 6.43
C SER A 2 0.98 30.26 6.44
N HIS A 3 1.85 30.60 5.48
CA HIS A 3 3.23 30.13 5.43
C HIS A 3 4.00 30.36 6.76
N HIS A 4 3.62 31.35 7.54
CA HIS A 4 4.21 31.62 8.86
C HIS A 4 3.67 30.74 9.99
N GLU A 5 2.61 29.96 9.73
CA GLU A 5 1.96 29.05 10.67
C GLU A 5 2.26 27.58 10.35
N GLU A 6 3.06 27.32 9.31
CA GLU A 6 3.47 25.97 8.98
C GLU A 6 4.45 25.43 10.04
N HIS A 7 4.17 24.24 10.51
CA HIS A 7 5.11 23.53 11.37
C HIS A 7 6.36 23.10 10.58
N ASN A 8 7.47 23.01 11.27
CA ASN A 8 8.68 22.44 10.68
C ASN A 8 8.40 21.03 10.15
N TYR A 9 9.03 20.68 9.03
CA TYR A 9 8.94 19.33 8.47
C TYR A 9 9.39 18.30 9.52
N PRO A 10 8.60 17.25 9.79
CA PRO A 10 8.86 16.35 10.93
C PRO A 10 9.95 15.30 10.68
N GLY A 11 10.49 15.21 9.46
CA GLY A 11 11.49 14.23 9.04
C GLY A 11 12.76 14.85 8.47
N ASP A 12 13.63 13.99 7.94
CA ASP A 12 14.80 14.39 7.15
C ASP A 12 14.40 14.51 5.68
N TRP A 13 14.13 15.74 5.25
CA TRP A 13 13.68 16.03 3.88
C TRP A 13 14.62 15.50 2.81
N ASP A 14 15.93 15.69 2.97
CA ASP A 14 16.92 15.28 1.96
C ASP A 14 17.00 13.75 1.84
N LEU A 15 16.96 13.06 2.96
CA LEU A 15 16.95 11.61 3.00
C LEU A 15 15.66 11.06 2.39
N GLU A 16 14.52 11.61 2.76
CA GLU A 16 13.22 11.16 2.24
C GLU A 16 13.07 11.40 0.74
N GLN A 17 13.62 12.52 0.21
CA GLN A 17 13.68 12.73 -1.23
C GLN A 17 14.51 11.66 -1.95
N LYS A 18 15.64 11.25 -1.39
CA LYS A 18 16.46 10.16 -1.96
C LYS A 18 15.72 8.84 -1.97
N ILE A 19 15.12 8.47 -0.83
CA ILE A 19 14.30 7.25 -0.72
C ILE A 19 13.18 7.26 -1.74
N ARG A 20 12.46 8.36 -1.87
CA ARG A 20 11.39 8.58 -2.83
C ARG A 20 11.83 8.31 -4.27
N HIS A 21 13.00 8.84 -4.66
CA HIS A 21 13.52 8.63 -6.01
C HIS A 21 13.85 7.16 -6.26
N TYR A 22 14.43 6.45 -5.30
CA TYR A 22 14.70 5.02 -5.43
C TYR A 22 13.41 4.19 -5.54
N ILE A 23 12.40 4.48 -4.73
CA ILE A 23 11.11 3.76 -4.79
C ILE A 23 10.46 3.96 -6.16
N ARG A 24 10.39 5.20 -6.64
CA ARG A 24 9.78 5.51 -7.95
C ARG A 24 10.53 4.85 -9.10
N TRP A 25 11.85 4.90 -9.06
CA TRP A 25 12.70 4.24 -10.04
C TRP A 25 12.48 2.73 -10.06
N ASN A 26 12.54 2.08 -8.92
CA ASN A 26 12.36 0.64 -8.79
C ASN A 26 10.96 0.21 -9.23
N ALA A 27 9.92 0.95 -8.89
CA ALA A 27 8.55 0.67 -9.32
C ALA A 27 8.43 0.73 -10.86
N LEU A 28 8.99 1.77 -11.48
CA LEU A 28 8.98 1.92 -12.94
C LEU A 28 9.75 0.79 -13.62
N VAL A 29 10.96 0.51 -13.15
CA VAL A 29 11.83 -0.54 -13.73
C VAL A 29 11.18 -1.92 -13.61
N THR A 30 10.53 -2.22 -12.50
CA THR A 30 9.80 -3.48 -12.29
C THR A 30 8.73 -3.68 -13.36
N VAL A 31 7.90 -2.65 -13.60
CA VAL A 31 6.85 -2.70 -14.64
C VAL A 31 7.45 -2.81 -16.05
N ILE A 32 8.50 -2.03 -16.35
CA ILE A 32 9.16 -2.07 -17.67
C ILE A 32 9.79 -3.45 -17.93
N LYS A 33 10.44 -4.04 -16.93
CA LYS A 33 11.03 -5.39 -17.06
C LYS A 33 9.96 -6.44 -17.36
N ALA A 34 8.85 -6.43 -16.60
CA ALA A 34 7.75 -7.36 -16.83
C ALA A 34 7.17 -7.22 -18.25
N ASN A 35 7.05 -6.00 -18.74
CA ASN A 35 6.52 -5.72 -20.07
C ASN A 35 7.46 -6.18 -21.19
N LYS A 36 8.77 -5.93 -21.03
CA LYS A 36 9.77 -6.27 -22.07
C LYS A 36 10.03 -7.77 -22.19
N LEU A 37 9.98 -8.49 -21.07
CA LEU A 37 10.37 -9.90 -21.06
C LEU A 37 9.26 -10.84 -21.55
N GLU A 38 8.00 -10.55 -21.23
CA GLU A 38 6.89 -11.48 -21.48
C GLU A 38 5.58 -10.77 -21.84
N GLU A 39 5.62 -9.50 -22.15
CA GLU A 39 4.41 -8.69 -22.43
C GLU A 39 3.34 -8.77 -21.32
N LEU A 40 3.78 -9.03 -20.09
CA LEU A 40 2.87 -9.20 -18.95
C LEU A 40 2.16 -7.91 -18.55
N GLY A 41 2.64 -6.78 -19.06
CA GLY A 41 2.08 -5.49 -18.76
C GLY A 41 2.35 -5.06 -17.31
N GLY A 42 1.55 -4.12 -16.84
CA GLY A 42 1.60 -3.58 -15.51
C GLY A 42 1.07 -2.15 -15.50
N HIS A 43 0.69 -1.68 -14.33
CA HIS A 43 0.16 -0.34 -14.14
C HIS A 43 1.15 0.49 -13.33
N ILE A 44 1.54 1.65 -13.84
CA ILE A 44 2.41 2.59 -13.14
C ILE A 44 1.73 3.93 -12.87
N SER A 45 0.73 4.31 -13.67
CA SER A 45 0.06 5.60 -13.56
C SER A 45 -0.64 5.80 -12.23
N THR A 46 -1.35 4.79 -11.75
CA THR A 46 -2.02 4.83 -10.43
C THR A 46 -1.02 5.06 -9.31
N TYR A 47 0.10 4.32 -9.31
CA TYR A 47 1.14 4.57 -8.32
C TYR A 47 1.75 5.96 -8.49
N SER A 48 2.00 6.41 -9.71
CA SER A 48 2.60 7.73 -9.96
C SER A 48 1.75 8.88 -9.41
N SER A 49 0.43 8.80 -9.55
CA SER A 49 -0.48 9.81 -9.01
C SER A 49 -0.58 9.78 -7.47
N ALA A 50 -0.49 8.60 -6.86
CA ALA A 50 -0.62 8.41 -5.42
C ALA A 50 0.73 8.32 -4.68
N ALA A 51 1.86 8.37 -5.38
CA ALA A 51 3.18 8.09 -4.81
C ALA A 51 3.51 8.97 -3.59
N THR A 52 3.24 10.28 -3.68
CA THR A 52 3.49 11.19 -2.56
C THR A 52 2.59 10.88 -1.36
N LEU A 53 1.34 10.49 -1.58
CA LEU A 53 0.43 10.09 -0.51
C LEU A 53 0.95 8.85 0.22
N TYR A 54 1.44 7.85 -0.52
CA TYR A 54 2.04 6.67 0.09
C TYR A 54 3.33 7.00 0.84
N GLU A 55 4.20 7.82 0.27
CA GLU A 55 5.45 8.23 0.91
C GLU A 55 5.18 8.93 2.25
N VAL A 56 4.30 9.90 2.26
CA VAL A 56 3.90 10.61 3.48
C VAL A 56 3.20 9.67 4.47
N GLY A 57 2.33 8.79 3.98
CA GLY A 57 1.67 7.78 4.80
C GLY A 57 2.68 6.88 5.53
N PHE A 58 3.62 6.30 4.80
CA PHE A 58 4.63 5.41 5.37
C PHE A 58 5.63 6.12 6.29
N ASN A 59 6.04 7.34 5.93
CA ASN A 59 7.08 8.04 6.69
C ASN A 59 6.53 8.68 7.96
N HIS A 60 5.27 9.14 7.98
CA HIS A 60 4.79 10.03 9.04
C HIS A 60 3.48 9.60 9.69
N PHE A 61 2.67 8.74 9.06
CA PHE A 61 1.31 8.48 9.52
C PHE A 61 1.01 7.04 9.89
N PHE A 62 1.47 6.06 9.09
CA PHE A 62 1.16 4.67 9.38
C PHE A 62 1.93 4.18 10.59
N ARG A 63 1.21 3.55 11.50
CA ARG A 63 1.80 2.97 12.70
C ARG A 63 1.86 1.46 12.53
N GLY A 64 3.06 0.93 12.57
CA GLY A 64 3.33 -0.50 12.53
C GLY A 64 4.36 -0.87 13.58
N SER A 65 4.10 -1.95 14.32
CA SER A 65 5.03 -2.52 15.29
C SER A 65 4.59 -3.93 15.63
N ASP A 66 5.53 -4.84 15.80
CA ASP A 66 5.25 -6.22 16.21
C ASP A 66 4.64 -6.29 17.62
N ASP A 67 4.93 -5.32 18.47
CA ASP A 67 4.51 -5.30 19.88
C ASP A 67 3.27 -4.47 20.17
N LYS A 68 2.72 -3.76 19.18
CA LYS A 68 1.60 -2.82 19.38
C LYS A 68 0.52 -3.01 18.32
N PRO A 69 -0.73 -2.64 18.65
CA PRO A 69 -1.79 -2.58 17.64
C PRO A 69 -1.37 -1.69 16.48
N CYS A 70 -1.33 -2.27 15.28
CA CYS A 70 -0.94 -1.60 14.05
C CYS A 70 -2.13 -0.98 13.35
N ASP A 71 -1.89 0.07 12.58
CA ASP A 71 -2.84 0.56 11.60
C ASP A 71 -3.01 -0.48 10.49
N MET A 72 -4.15 -0.46 9.84
CA MET A 72 -4.44 -1.31 8.69
C MET A 72 -4.55 -0.43 7.44
N VAL A 73 -3.95 -0.88 6.35
CA VAL A 73 -3.91 -0.09 5.11
C VAL A 73 -4.44 -0.89 3.95
N TYR A 74 -5.52 -0.41 3.35
CA TYR A 74 -6.05 -0.90 2.08
C TYR A 74 -5.41 -0.10 0.96
N PHE A 75 -4.35 -0.67 0.38
CA PHE A 75 -3.68 -0.06 -0.77
C PHE A 75 -4.52 -0.24 -2.02
N GLN A 76 -4.54 0.75 -2.90
CA GLN A 76 -5.18 0.59 -4.19
C GLN A 76 -4.46 -0.48 -5.02
N GLY A 77 -5.21 -1.39 -5.62
CA GLY A 77 -4.67 -2.58 -6.27
C GLY A 77 -3.60 -2.28 -7.32
N HIS A 78 -3.85 -1.31 -8.20
CA HIS A 78 -2.93 -0.92 -9.26
C HIS A 78 -1.66 -0.20 -8.77
N SER A 79 -1.60 0.19 -7.51
CA SER A 79 -0.41 0.82 -6.90
C SER A 79 0.62 -0.19 -6.37
N SER A 80 0.36 -1.48 -6.46
CA SER A 80 1.22 -2.55 -5.95
C SER A 80 2.70 -2.43 -6.34
N PRO A 81 3.09 -2.01 -7.56
CA PRO A 81 4.51 -1.85 -7.91
C PRO A 81 5.27 -0.92 -6.98
N GLY A 82 4.67 0.18 -6.56
CA GLY A 82 5.30 1.12 -5.62
C GLY A 82 5.42 0.55 -4.21
N ILE A 83 4.43 -0.21 -3.76
CA ILE A 83 4.47 -0.88 -2.45
C ILE A 83 5.56 -1.95 -2.43
N TYR A 84 5.69 -2.74 -3.48
CA TYR A 84 6.76 -3.72 -3.63
C TYR A 84 8.15 -3.05 -3.68
N ALA A 85 8.28 -1.96 -4.43
CA ALA A 85 9.53 -1.21 -4.52
C ALA A 85 9.97 -0.66 -3.17
N ARG A 86 9.04 -0.15 -2.37
CA ARG A 86 9.32 0.27 -0.99
C ARG A 86 9.75 -0.90 -0.12
N SER A 87 9.01 -1.98 -0.12
CA SER A 87 9.32 -3.18 0.67
C SER A 87 10.65 -3.82 0.29
N PHE A 88 11.07 -3.68 -0.96
CA PHE A 88 12.41 -4.06 -1.39
C PHE A 88 13.50 -3.20 -0.71
N LEU A 89 13.32 -1.89 -0.69
CA LEU A 89 14.26 -1.00 0.01
C LEU A 89 14.30 -1.24 1.52
N GLU A 90 13.19 -1.67 2.11
CA GLU A 90 13.10 -2.07 3.52
C GLU A 90 13.69 -3.46 3.80
N GLY A 91 14.19 -4.17 2.79
CA GLY A 91 14.75 -5.52 2.92
C GLY A 91 13.70 -6.63 3.11
N ARG A 92 12.41 -6.34 2.94
CA ARG A 92 11.32 -7.31 3.09
C ARG A 92 11.10 -8.18 1.85
N LEU A 93 11.55 -7.73 0.70
CA LEU A 93 11.47 -8.44 -0.57
C LEU A 93 12.86 -8.55 -1.21
N SER A 94 13.13 -9.67 -1.85
CA SER A 94 14.36 -9.88 -2.60
C SER A 94 14.28 -9.32 -4.02
N GLU A 95 15.43 -9.06 -4.62
CA GLU A 95 15.53 -8.67 -6.04
C GLU A 95 14.93 -9.74 -6.97
N GLU A 96 15.12 -11.02 -6.64
CA GLU A 96 14.52 -12.11 -7.40
C GLU A 96 12.99 -12.00 -7.46
N LYS A 97 12.34 -11.68 -6.32
CA LYS A 97 10.90 -11.47 -6.27
C LYS A 97 10.46 -10.28 -7.12
N LEU A 98 11.18 -9.16 -7.06
CA LEU A 98 10.90 -8.00 -7.92
C LEU A 98 11.01 -8.35 -9.42
N ASN A 99 12.04 -9.08 -9.79
CA ASN A 99 12.26 -9.51 -11.19
C ASN A 99 11.18 -10.50 -11.68
N ASN A 100 10.44 -11.13 -10.75
CA ASN A 100 9.32 -12.01 -11.05
C ASN A 100 7.95 -11.35 -10.77
N PHE A 101 7.85 -10.04 -10.93
CA PHE A 101 6.58 -9.33 -10.83
C PHE A 101 5.56 -9.84 -11.85
N ARG A 102 4.32 -10.08 -11.42
CA ARG A 102 3.20 -10.65 -12.19
C ARG A 102 3.42 -12.10 -12.65
N ARG A 103 4.26 -12.85 -11.93
CA ARG A 103 4.49 -14.30 -12.15
C ARG A 103 4.03 -15.12 -10.96
N GLU A 104 2.90 -14.74 -10.39
CA GLU A 104 2.31 -15.35 -9.21
C GLU A 104 1.92 -16.83 -9.43
N ILE A 105 1.54 -17.22 -10.63
CA ILE A 105 1.10 -18.60 -10.94
C ILE A 105 2.20 -19.62 -10.63
N SER A 106 3.45 -19.27 -10.80
CA SER A 106 4.59 -20.14 -10.47
C SER A 106 4.86 -20.24 -8.96
N GLY A 107 4.17 -19.44 -8.13
CA GLY A 107 4.39 -19.33 -6.67
C GLY A 107 5.69 -18.63 -6.29
N LYS A 108 6.48 -18.17 -7.26
CA LYS A 108 7.80 -17.54 -7.02
C LYS A 108 7.78 -16.02 -7.19
N GLY A 109 6.75 -15.49 -7.83
CA GLY A 109 6.66 -14.09 -8.18
C GLY A 109 5.80 -13.26 -7.23
N LEU A 110 5.80 -11.96 -7.47
CA LEU A 110 4.90 -11.02 -6.81
C LEU A 110 3.56 -11.01 -7.53
N SER A 111 2.48 -11.00 -6.77
CA SER A 111 1.13 -10.91 -7.32
C SER A 111 0.90 -9.58 -8.02
N SER A 112 0.05 -9.60 -9.05
CA SER A 112 -0.31 -8.41 -9.83
C SER A 112 -0.98 -7.34 -8.97
N TYR A 113 -1.79 -7.80 -8.01
CA TYR A 113 -2.53 -6.97 -7.05
C TYR A 113 -2.35 -7.54 -5.63
N PRO A 114 -2.69 -6.78 -4.59
CA PRO A 114 -2.76 -7.32 -3.24
C PRO A 114 -3.62 -8.59 -3.18
N HIS A 115 -3.01 -9.71 -2.86
CA HIS A 115 -3.66 -11.02 -2.89
C HIS A 115 -3.15 -11.91 -1.76
N PRO A 116 -3.85 -11.97 -0.60
CA PRO A 116 -3.41 -12.72 0.57
C PRO A 116 -3.19 -14.22 0.33
N TRP A 117 -3.93 -14.85 -0.57
CA TRP A 117 -3.75 -16.27 -0.87
C TRP A 117 -2.50 -16.57 -1.69
N LEU A 118 -2.09 -15.63 -2.53
CA LEU A 118 -0.85 -15.77 -3.32
C LEU A 118 0.38 -15.32 -2.55
N MET A 119 0.21 -14.41 -1.60
CA MET A 119 1.28 -13.87 -0.78
C MET A 119 0.80 -13.72 0.69
N PRO A 120 0.56 -14.85 1.42
CA PRO A 120 -0.06 -14.83 2.74
C PRO A 120 0.78 -14.14 3.81
N ASP A 121 2.10 -14.20 3.68
CA ASP A 121 3.03 -13.57 4.62
C ASP A 121 3.29 -12.08 4.31
N TYR A 122 2.65 -11.54 3.29
CA TYR A 122 2.89 -10.19 2.83
C TYR A 122 1.60 -9.33 2.79
N TRP A 123 0.54 -9.81 2.14
CA TRP A 123 -0.70 -9.07 2.01
C TRP A 123 -1.73 -9.50 3.07
N GLN A 124 -2.27 -8.54 3.80
CA GLN A 124 -3.36 -8.79 4.76
C GLN A 124 -4.73 -8.73 4.10
N PHE A 125 -4.90 -7.87 3.10
CA PHE A 125 -6.18 -7.63 2.45
C PHE A 125 -6.08 -7.79 0.94
N PRO A 126 -7.09 -8.42 0.30
CA PRO A 126 -7.21 -8.36 -1.14
C PRO A 126 -7.74 -6.98 -1.54
N THR A 127 -7.12 -6.33 -2.50
CA THR A 127 -7.61 -5.07 -3.07
C THR A 127 -7.51 -5.09 -4.58
N VAL A 128 -8.52 -4.51 -5.20
CA VAL A 128 -8.58 -4.17 -6.62
C VAL A 128 -9.08 -2.74 -6.74
N SER A 129 -9.07 -2.15 -7.92
CA SER A 129 -9.47 -0.75 -8.11
C SER A 129 -10.92 -0.63 -8.61
N MET A 130 -11.86 -1.35 -7.97
CA MET A 130 -13.25 -1.50 -8.44
C MET A 130 -14.29 -1.24 -7.32
N GLY A 131 -14.04 -0.28 -6.43
CA GLY A 131 -15.01 0.15 -5.43
C GLY A 131 -15.08 -0.70 -4.16
N LEU A 132 -14.43 -1.86 -4.12
CA LEU A 132 -14.48 -2.75 -2.95
C LEU A 132 -13.60 -2.30 -1.78
N GLY A 133 -12.57 -1.50 -2.05
CA GLY A 133 -11.66 -0.98 -1.01
C GLY A 133 -12.38 -0.19 0.08
N PRO A 134 -13.18 0.83 -0.27
CA PRO A 134 -13.94 1.64 0.69
C PRO A 134 -14.86 0.83 1.58
N ILE A 135 -15.70 -0.02 0.98
CA ILE A 135 -16.66 -0.84 1.72
C ILE A 135 -15.97 -1.86 2.64
N MET A 136 -14.88 -2.49 2.17
CA MET A 136 -14.10 -3.42 2.98
C MET A 136 -13.44 -2.73 4.17
N GLY A 137 -12.86 -1.55 3.98
CA GLY A 137 -12.29 -0.75 5.05
C GLY A 137 -13.33 -0.34 6.10
N LEU A 138 -14.53 0.01 5.67
CA LEU A 138 -15.66 0.35 6.54
C LEU A 138 -16.10 -0.86 7.37
N TYR A 139 -16.27 -2.03 6.76
CA TYR A 139 -16.61 -3.25 7.49
C TYR A 139 -15.50 -3.68 8.44
N GLN A 140 -14.23 -3.53 8.04
CA GLN A 140 -13.10 -3.82 8.91
C GLN A 140 -13.13 -2.93 10.16
N ALA A 141 -13.36 -1.63 10.00
CA ALA A 141 -13.50 -0.70 11.12
C ALA A 141 -14.66 -1.08 12.04
N HIS A 142 -15.79 -1.47 11.46
CA HIS A 142 -16.99 -1.86 12.20
C HIS A 142 -16.77 -3.12 13.02
N ILE A 143 -16.17 -4.15 12.42
CA ILE A 143 -15.87 -5.42 13.10
C ILE A 143 -14.86 -5.21 14.22
N MET A 144 -13.82 -4.42 13.99
CA MET A 144 -12.83 -4.12 15.03
C MET A 144 -13.48 -3.43 16.22
N LYS A 145 -14.32 -2.42 15.97
CA LYS A 145 -15.06 -1.73 17.03
C LYS A 145 -15.99 -2.67 17.79
N TYR A 146 -16.65 -3.58 17.09
CA TYR A 146 -17.47 -4.61 17.72
C TYR A 146 -16.63 -5.53 18.63
N LEU A 147 -15.49 -6.03 18.13
CA LEU A 147 -14.61 -6.90 18.90
C LEU A 147 -14.02 -6.18 20.14
N GLU A 148 -13.70 -4.92 20.04
CA GLU A 148 -13.26 -4.10 21.16
C GLU A 148 -14.35 -3.98 22.22
N GLN A 149 -15.59 -3.70 21.82
CA GLN A 149 -16.74 -3.61 22.73
C GLN A 149 -17.05 -4.95 23.41
N ARG A 150 -16.74 -6.06 22.75
CA ARG A 150 -16.88 -7.41 23.32
C ARG A 150 -15.70 -7.83 24.19
N GLY A 151 -14.67 -7.01 24.31
CA GLY A 151 -13.45 -7.34 25.05
C GLY A 151 -12.57 -8.40 24.38
N LEU A 152 -12.83 -8.72 23.10
CA LEU A 152 -12.07 -9.70 22.32
C LEU A 152 -10.87 -9.10 21.61
N LEU A 153 -10.84 -7.79 21.47
CA LEU A 153 -9.74 -7.02 20.92
C LEU A 153 -9.38 -5.90 21.88
N LYS A 154 -8.09 -5.69 22.11
CA LYS A 154 -7.62 -4.58 22.94
C LYS A 154 -7.95 -3.25 22.26
N HIS A 155 -8.60 -2.37 23.02
CA HIS A 155 -8.91 -1.03 22.54
C HIS A 155 -7.64 -0.20 22.34
N ASP A 156 -7.52 0.43 21.18
CA ASP A 156 -6.54 1.46 20.89
C ASP A 156 -7.24 2.63 20.17
N PRO A 157 -7.46 3.76 20.85
CA PRO A 157 -8.17 4.91 20.28
C PRO A 157 -7.41 5.55 19.11
N ASN A 158 -6.14 5.22 18.93
CA ASN A 158 -5.31 5.76 17.86
C ASN A 158 -5.19 4.83 16.65
N ARG A 159 -5.69 3.59 16.75
CA ARG A 159 -5.68 2.66 15.60
C ARG A 159 -6.54 3.19 14.47
N LYS A 160 -6.00 3.18 13.27
CA LYS A 160 -6.69 3.66 12.08
C LYS A 160 -6.77 2.59 11.02
N ILE A 161 -7.79 2.71 10.19
CA ILE A 161 -7.92 1.98 8.94
C ILE A 161 -7.82 3.00 7.83
N TRP A 162 -6.79 2.86 7.03
CA TRP A 162 -6.49 3.73 5.89
C TRP A 162 -6.99 3.04 4.63
N VAL A 163 -7.68 3.78 3.79
CA VAL A 163 -8.15 3.28 2.49
C VAL A 163 -7.72 4.26 1.42
N TYR A 164 -7.00 3.76 0.43
CA TYR A 164 -6.60 4.54 -0.73
C TYR A 164 -7.57 4.28 -1.87
N CYS A 165 -8.28 5.31 -2.28
CA CYS A 165 -9.31 5.24 -3.31
C CYS A 165 -8.85 5.99 -4.55
N GLY A 166 -9.08 5.42 -5.74
CA GLY A 166 -9.01 6.15 -7.00
C GLY A 166 -10.31 6.93 -7.23
N ASP A 167 -10.25 7.96 -8.05
CA ASP A 167 -11.42 8.75 -8.45
C ASP A 167 -12.48 7.88 -9.12
N GLY A 168 -12.10 7.08 -10.13
CA GLY A 168 -13.01 6.15 -10.78
C GLY A 168 -13.55 5.04 -9.88
N GLU A 169 -12.78 4.64 -8.85
CA GLU A 169 -13.25 3.67 -7.86
C GLU A 169 -14.39 4.25 -7.00
N MET A 170 -14.38 5.55 -6.76
CA MET A 170 -15.42 6.23 -5.99
C MET A 170 -16.73 6.42 -6.76
N ASP A 171 -16.72 6.22 -8.08
CA ASP A 171 -17.92 6.24 -8.92
C ASP A 171 -18.61 4.86 -9.02
N GLU A 172 -18.00 3.82 -8.46
CA GLU A 172 -18.58 2.48 -8.43
C GLU A 172 -19.73 2.40 -7.42
N PRO A 173 -20.80 1.62 -7.74
CA PRO A 173 -21.96 1.48 -6.84
C PRO A 173 -21.60 1.02 -5.42
N GLU A 174 -20.57 0.19 -5.29
CA GLU A 174 -20.10 -0.33 -4.01
C GLU A 174 -19.43 0.74 -3.14
N SER A 175 -19.04 1.87 -3.72
CA SER A 175 -18.42 3.00 -3.02
C SER A 175 -19.43 4.05 -2.58
N LEU A 176 -20.63 4.08 -3.18
CA LEU A 176 -21.70 5.03 -2.91
C LEU A 176 -22.66 4.51 -1.84
#